data_8f7654c7e6b0552e90f710c9506d527a
#
_entry.id   8f7654c7e6b0552e90f710c9506d527a
#
_cell.length_a   1.000
_cell.length_b   1.000
_cell.length_c   1.000
_cell.angle_alpha   90.00
_cell.angle_beta   90.00
_cell.angle_gamma   90.00
#
_symmetry.space_group_name_H-M   'P 1'
#
loop_
_entity.id
_entity.type
_entity.pdbx_description
1 polymer ?
#
loop_
_entity_poly.entity_id
_entity_poly.type
_entity_poly.pdbx_seq_one_letter_code
_entity_poly.pdbx_strand_id
1 'polypeptide(L)'
;YFWDVDGNEYVDLVCAWGPMILGYNNPIVDEAAGKQLNLGNTVSIASPVMIELAETLVDLVSIADWSLFGKNGADSTSLAVMVSRQETGKQKILKINDGYHGSNSWMQRRNSPGIINSDSAEVISIDWNDLDGFNQAISDYGDDIACFISSPYHHPTFKNNVYPNEG
;
A
#
# COMPACT_ATOMS: atom_id res chain seq x y z
N TYR A 1 -1.48 23.71 8.28
CA TYR A 1 -0.48 24.15 9.26
C TYR A 1 -0.44 23.20 10.43
N PHE A 2 0.70 23.11 11.10
CA PHE A 2 0.85 22.47 12.40
C PHE A 2 1.80 23.31 13.27
N TRP A 3 1.77 23.08 14.58
CA TRP A 3 2.59 23.81 15.56
C TRP A 3 3.45 22.82 16.32
N ASP A 4 4.69 23.19 16.57
CA ASP A 4 5.57 22.41 17.44
C ASP A 4 5.27 22.67 18.93
N VAL A 5 5.99 22.01 19.82
CA VAL A 5 5.82 22.14 21.27
C VAL A 5 6.21 23.53 21.81
N ASP A 6 6.97 24.30 21.04
CA ASP A 6 7.39 25.66 21.36
C ASP A 6 6.43 26.72 20.78
N GLY A 7 5.37 26.29 20.06
CA GLY A 7 4.35 27.15 19.47
C GLY A 7 4.71 27.74 18.11
N ASN A 8 5.76 27.28 17.46
CA ASN A 8 6.12 27.72 16.11
C ASN A 8 5.18 27.10 15.09
N GLU A 9 4.75 27.91 14.11
CA GLU A 9 3.83 27.50 13.04
C GLU A 9 4.60 27.04 11.79
N TYR A 10 4.15 25.95 11.20
CA TYR A 10 4.72 25.37 9.98
C TYR A 10 3.64 25.07 8.95
N VAL A 11 3.98 25.20 7.67
CA VAL A 11 3.16 24.68 6.57
C VAL A 11 3.43 23.18 6.43
N ASP A 12 2.38 22.37 6.54
CA ASP A 12 2.50 20.93 6.32
C ASP A 12 2.48 20.60 4.81
N LEU A 13 3.63 20.19 4.30
CA LEU A 13 3.78 19.71 2.92
C LEU A 13 3.83 18.18 2.83
N VAL A 14 3.75 17.47 3.97
CA VAL A 14 3.77 16.01 4.04
C VAL A 14 2.36 15.43 4.07
N CYS A 15 1.39 16.16 4.63
CA CYS A 15 -0.02 15.77 4.72
C CYS A 15 -0.21 14.36 5.29
N ALA A 16 0.53 14.02 6.35
CA ALA A 16 0.56 12.70 6.98
C ALA A 16 0.80 11.55 5.97
N TRP A 17 1.68 11.76 4.99
CA TRP A 17 1.98 10.83 3.89
C TRP A 17 0.79 10.60 2.94
N GLY A 18 -0.08 11.60 2.77
CA GLY A 18 -1.16 11.61 1.80
C GLY A 18 -2.59 11.57 2.36
N PRO A 19 -2.89 10.94 3.53
CA PRO A 19 -4.27 10.88 4.02
C PRO A 19 -4.94 12.24 4.25
N MET A 20 -4.15 13.29 4.53
CA MET A 20 -4.65 14.62 4.90
C MET A 20 -4.73 15.60 3.71
N ILE A 21 -5.04 15.12 2.52
CA ILE A 21 -5.14 15.96 1.31
C ILE A 21 -6.25 17.01 1.38
N LEU A 22 -7.27 16.82 2.21
CA LEU A 22 -8.34 17.78 2.48
C LEU A 22 -8.02 18.73 3.65
N GLY A 23 -6.82 18.59 4.24
CA GLY A 23 -6.41 19.31 5.44
C GLY A 23 -6.83 18.61 6.73
N TYR A 24 -6.22 19.07 7.83
CA TYR A 24 -6.60 18.64 9.18
C TYR A 24 -7.94 19.27 9.57
N ASN A 25 -8.73 18.54 10.35
CA ASN A 25 -10.02 19.02 10.86
C ASN A 25 -11.00 19.49 9.76
N ASN A 26 -11.11 18.71 8.68
CA ASN A 26 -12.11 18.99 7.66
C ASN A 26 -13.52 18.77 8.25
N PRO A 27 -14.37 19.80 8.34
CA PRO A 27 -15.63 19.72 9.08
C PRO A 27 -16.62 18.71 8.48
N ILE A 28 -16.61 18.49 7.18
CA ILE A 28 -17.50 17.53 6.51
C ILE A 28 -17.09 16.10 6.89
N VAL A 29 -15.78 15.82 6.87
CA VAL A 29 -15.24 14.49 7.23
C VAL A 29 -15.43 14.22 8.72
N ASP A 30 -15.10 15.20 9.56
CA ASP A 30 -15.18 15.06 11.02
C ASP A 30 -16.62 14.91 11.51
N GLU A 31 -17.58 15.63 10.92
CA GLU A 31 -19.00 15.47 11.23
C GLU A 31 -19.52 14.08 10.84
N ALA A 32 -19.16 13.57 9.66
CA ALA A 32 -19.53 12.22 9.22
C ALA A 32 -18.95 11.13 10.14
N ALA A 33 -17.66 11.26 10.51
CA ALA A 33 -17.00 10.36 11.45
C ALA A 33 -17.65 10.42 12.85
N GLY A 34 -17.97 11.61 13.34
CA GLY A 34 -18.65 11.81 14.62
C GLY A 34 -20.06 11.18 14.65
N LYS A 35 -20.82 11.30 13.57
CA LYS A 35 -22.12 10.62 13.44
C LYS A 35 -21.96 9.10 13.52
N GLN A 36 -21.02 8.55 12.78
CA GLN A 36 -20.76 7.10 12.78
C GLN A 36 -20.25 6.61 14.15
N LEU A 37 -19.43 7.39 14.84
CA LEU A 37 -18.95 7.05 16.18
C LEU A 37 -20.10 6.85 17.18
N ASN A 38 -21.14 7.69 17.11
CA ASN A 38 -22.34 7.57 17.96
C ASN A 38 -23.21 6.35 17.61
N LEU A 39 -23.09 5.80 16.41
CA LEU A 39 -23.78 4.57 15.98
C LEU A 39 -22.94 3.31 16.22
N GLY A 40 -21.67 3.47 16.54
CA GLY A 40 -20.70 2.41 16.73
C GLY A 40 -19.65 2.40 15.63
N ASN A 41 -18.38 2.27 16.03
CA ASN A 41 -17.21 2.24 15.14
C ASN A 41 -16.52 0.86 15.11
N THR A 42 -16.97 -0.07 15.93
CA THR A 42 -16.45 -1.44 16.00
C THR A 42 -17.62 -2.40 16.00
N VAL A 43 -17.81 -3.08 14.89
CA VAL A 43 -18.97 -3.96 14.66
C VAL A 43 -18.50 -5.33 14.16
N SER A 44 -19.28 -6.38 14.47
CA SER A 44 -18.96 -7.76 14.08
C SER A 44 -19.44 -8.13 12.67
N ILE A 45 -20.26 -7.29 12.07
CA ILE A 45 -20.83 -7.48 10.72
C ILE A 45 -20.71 -6.19 9.92
N ALA A 46 -20.83 -6.27 8.60
CA ALA A 46 -20.78 -5.10 7.73
C ALA A 46 -21.84 -4.07 8.14
N SER A 47 -21.39 -2.82 8.36
CA SER A 47 -22.29 -1.69 8.60
C SER A 47 -22.78 -1.11 7.27
N PRO A 48 -23.90 -0.36 7.25
CA PRO A 48 -24.37 0.32 6.04
C PRO A 48 -23.28 1.19 5.38
N VAL A 49 -22.52 1.96 6.16
CA VAL A 49 -21.45 2.82 5.63
C VAL A 49 -20.32 2.03 4.96
N MET A 50 -20.07 0.80 5.38
CA MET A 50 -19.09 -0.06 4.73
C MET A 50 -19.59 -0.55 3.36
N ILE A 51 -20.87 -0.83 3.25
CA ILE A 51 -21.51 -1.24 1.99
C ILE A 51 -21.49 -0.05 1.01
N GLU A 52 -21.95 1.12 1.45
CA GLU A 52 -21.93 2.35 0.64
C GLU A 52 -20.52 2.70 0.15
N LEU A 53 -19.49 2.53 0.98
CA LEU A 53 -18.11 2.73 0.59
C LEU A 53 -17.66 1.70 -0.47
N ALA A 54 -18.03 0.43 -0.31
CA ALA A 54 -17.70 -0.61 -1.27
C ALA A 54 -18.33 -0.33 -2.65
N GLU A 55 -19.59 0.04 -2.69
CA GLU A 55 -20.31 0.42 -3.90
C GLU A 55 -19.67 1.66 -4.55
N THR A 56 -19.37 2.69 -3.76
CA THR A 56 -18.71 3.90 -4.25
C THR A 56 -17.34 3.61 -4.88
N LEU A 57 -16.54 2.72 -4.27
CA LEU A 57 -15.23 2.36 -4.81
C LEU A 57 -15.34 1.57 -6.11
N VAL A 58 -16.29 0.66 -6.21
CA VAL A 58 -16.57 -0.10 -7.45
C VAL A 58 -17.03 0.84 -8.57
N ASP A 59 -17.87 1.81 -8.27
CA ASP A 59 -18.33 2.81 -9.23
C ASP A 59 -17.20 3.74 -9.71
N LEU A 60 -16.28 4.10 -8.81
CA LEU A 60 -15.16 5.00 -9.14
C LEU A 60 -14.02 4.31 -9.89
N VAL A 61 -13.79 3.04 -9.65
CA VAL A 61 -12.66 2.28 -10.21
C VAL A 61 -13.17 1.32 -11.27
N SER A 62 -13.08 1.71 -12.52
CA SER A 62 -13.70 1.03 -13.68
C SER A 62 -13.33 -0.45 -13.86
N ILE A 63 -12.24 -0.91 -13.26
CA ILE A 63 -11.78 -2.31 -13.32
C ILE A 63 -12.13 -3.11 -12.05
N ALA A 64 -12.78 -2.47 -11.07
CA ALA A 64 -13.12 -3.12 -9.80
C ALA A 64 -14.51 -3.77 -9.89
N ASP A 65 -14.58 -5.04 -9.54
CA ASP A 65 -15.85 -5.77 -9.39
C ASP A 65 -16.28 -5.85 -7.92
N TRP A 66 -15.36 -5.68 -7.00
CA TRP A 66 -15.59 -5.75 -5.54
C TRP A 66 -14.50 -5.01 -4.76
N SER A 67 -14.75 -4.78 -3.47
CA SER A 67 -13.80 -4.14 -2.56
C SER A 67 -13.57 -4.99 -1.32
N LEU A 68 -12.33 -5.02 -0.86
CA LEU A 68 -11.93 -5.66 0.39
C LEU A 68 -11.22 -4.64 1.27
N PHE A 69 -11.65 -4.53 2.53
CA PHE A 69 -11.13 -3.54 3.46
C PHE A 69 -10.15 -4.16 4.45
N GLY A 70 -9.00 -3.50 4.62
CA GLY A 70 -8.02 -3.76 5.65
C GLY A 70 -7.97 -2.62 6.67
N LYS A 71 -7.32 -2.86 7.80
CA LYS A 71 -7.14 -1.82 8.82
C LYS A 71 -6.13 -0.74 8.39
N ASN A 72 -5.18 -1.13 7.55
CA ASN A 72 -4.09 -0.27 7.08
C ASN A 72 -3.56 -0.80 5.73
N GLY A 73 -2.62 -0.06 5.12
CA GLY A 73 -2.03 -0.45 3.84
C GLY A 73 -1.28 -1.79 3.87
N ALA A 74 -0.63 -2.15 4.98
CA ALA A 74 0.07 -3.43 5.10
C ALA A 74 -0.90 -4.62 5.09
N ASP A 75 -2.08 -4.48 5.68
CA ASP A 75 -3.14 -5.49 5.60
C ASP A 75 -3.62 -5.64 4.16
N SER A 76 -3.92 -4.52 3.48
CA SER A 76 -4.42 -4.53 2.11
C SER A 76 -3.43 -5.12 1.12
N THR A 77 -2.14 -4.77 1.22
CA THR A 77 -1.09 -5.35 0.36
C THR A 77 -0.88 -6.83 0.64
N SER A 78 -0.96 -7.27 1.90
CA SER A 78 -0.90 -8.70 2.25
C SER A 78 -2.09 -9.47 1.71
N LEU A 79 -3.30 -8.92 1.81
CA LEU A 79 -4.50 -9.53 1.24
C LEU A 79 -4.39 -9.64 -0.28
N ALA A 80 -3.91 -8.59 -0.97
CA ALA A 80 -3.69 -8.63 -2.42
C ALA A 80 -2.72 -9.74 -2.83
N VAL A 81 -1.61 -9.91 -2.10
CA VAL A 81 -0.67 -11.02 -2.33
C VAL A 81 -1.32 -12.38 -2.07
N MET A 82 -2.09 -12.52 -1.00
CA MET A 82 -2.79 -13.79 -0.69
C MET A 82 -3.78 -14.15 -1.80
N VAL A 83 -4.58 -13.20 -2.28
CA VAL A 83 -5.50 -13.40 -3.40
C VAL A 83 -4.75 -13.78 -4.68
N SER A 84 -3.66 -13.08 -4.99
CA SER A 84 -2.82 -13.40 -6.17
C SER A 84 -2.25 -14.81 -6.12
N ARG A 85 -1.76 -15.23 -4.96
CA ARG A 85 -1.24 -16.60 -4.75
C ARG A 85 -2.35 -17.65 -4.87
N GLN A 86 -3.53 -17.38 -4.31
CA GLN A 86 -4.67 -18.30 -4.39
C GLN A 86 -5.15 -18.46 -5.84
N GLU A 87 -5.27 -17.36 -6.57
CA GLU A 87 -5.77 -17.36 -7.94
C GLU A 87 -4.78 -18.02 -8.92
N THR A 88 -3.49 -17.75 -8.76
CA THR A 88 -2.46 -18.25 -9.68
C THR A 88 -1.92 -19.64 -9.30
N GLY A 89 -2.08 -20.07 -8.06
CA GLY A 89 -1.43 -21.25 -7.51
C GLY A 89 0.10 -21.10 -7.32
N LYS A 90 0.63 -19.90 -7.53
CA LYS A 90 2.07 -19.59 -7.48
C LYS A 90 2.47 -18.98 -6.13
N GLN A 91 3.77 -18.93 -5.84
CA GLN A 91 4.27 -18.59 -4.50
C GLN A 91 5.04 -17.26 -4.45
N LYS A 92 5.81 -16.94 -5.50
CA LYS A 92 6.76 -15.83 -5.47
C LYS A 92 6.10 -14.48 -5.68
N ILE A 93 6.68 -13.47 -5.05
CA ILE A 93 6.35 -12.07 -5.23
C ILE A 93 7.53 -11.40 -5.91
N LEU A 94 7.31 -10.69 -7.00
CA LEU A 94 8.27 -9.78 -7.58
C LEU A 94 7.98 -8.36 -7.06
N LYS A 95 9.00 -7.65 -6.56
CA LYS A 95 8.85 -6.28 -6.08
C LYS A 95 10.05 -5.41 -6.45
N ILE A 96 9.84 -4.09 -6.33
CA ILE A 96 10.93 -3.13 -6.49
C ILE A 96 11.74 -3.05 -5.19
N ASN A 97 13.08 -3.06 -5.30
CA ASN A 97 14.00 -2.77 -4.21
C ASN A 97 13.66 -1.40 -3.60
N ASP A 98 13.70 -1.32 -2.27
CA ASP A 98 13.43 -0.09 -1.53
C ASP A 98 12.01 0.49 -1.70
N GLY A 99 11.13 -0.18 -2.42
CA GLY A 99 9.71 0.16 -2.48
C GLY A 99 9.04 -0.07 -1.13
N TYR A 100 8.27 0.90 -0.65
CA TYR A 100 7.49 0.76 0.58
C TYR A 100 6.12 0.16 0.28
N HIS A 101 5.82 -0.99 0.89
CA HIS A 101 4.54 -1.70 0.72
C HIS A 101 3.85 -2.01 2.04
N GLY A 102 4.42 -1.57 3.16
CA GLY A 102 3.92 -1.81 4.51
C GLY A 102 5.01 -2.26 5.47
N SER A 103 4.62 -2.71 6.66
CA SER A 103 5.52 -3.05 7.76
C SER A 103 5.73 -4.55 7.99
N ASN A 104 5.04 -5.42 7.26
CA ASN A 104 5.23 -6.87 7.40
C ASN A 104 6.63 -7.28 6.92
N SER A 105 7.16 -8.37 7.46
CA SER A 105 8.54 -8.79 7.26
C SER A 105 8.91 -9.04 5.78
N TRP A 106 8.01 -9.64 4.99
CA TRP A 106 8.24 -9.85 3.56
C TRP A 106 8.34 -8.56 2.73
N MET A 107 7.80 -7.44 3.27
CA MET A 107 7.82 -6.13 2.61
C MET A 107 9.16 -5.41 2.81
N GLN A 108 9.91 -5.80 3.83
CA GLN A 108 11.17 -5.15 4.20
C GLN A 108 12.30 -5.52 3.24
N ARG A 109 13.40 -4.77 3.33
CA ARG A 109 14.63 -5.14 2.63
C ARG A 109 15.17 -6.45 3.18
N ARG A 110 15.66 -7.29 2.29
CA ARG A 110 16.43 -8.47 2.70
C ARG A 110 17.63 -8.02 3.55
N ASN A 111 17.89 -8.73 4.62
CA ASN A 111 18.96 -8.43 5.60
C ASN A 111 18.74 -7.15 6.44
N SER A 112 17.57 -6.56 6.46
CA SER A 112 17.25 -5.52 7.46
C SER A 112 17.31 -6.11 8.88
N PRO A 113 17.66 -5.32 9.89
CA PRO A 113 17.65 -5.79 11.27
C PRO A 113 16.28 -6.39 11.66
N GLY A 114 16.30 -7.61 12.20
CA GLY A 114 15.08 -8.32 12.61
C GLY A 114 14.36 -9.08 11.49
N ILE A 115 14.86 -9.04 10.25
CA ILE A 115 14.31 -9.82 9.13
C ILE A 115 15.16 -11.08 8.96
N ILE A 116 14.52 -12.23 9.02
CA ILE A 116 15.19 -13.53 8.81
C ILE A 116 15.02 -14.01 7.36
N ASN A 117 15.87 -14.93 6.92
CA ASN A 117 15.88 -15.37 5.51
C ASN A 117 14.54 -15.97 5.07
N SER A 118 13.83 -16.68 5.96
CA SER A 118 12.51 -17.25 5.64
C SER A 118 11.45 -16.20 5.34
N ASP A 119 11.55 -15.01 5.90
CA ASP A 119 10.58 -13.92 5.68
C ASP A 119 10.60 -13.42 4.23
N SER A 120 11.73 -13.52 3.58
CA SER A 120 11.94 -13.08 2.19
C SER A 120 12.27 -14.21 1.21
N ALA A 121 12.08 -15.48 1.61
CA ALA A 121 12.43 -16.63 0.78
C ALA A 121 11.71 -16.63 -0.57
N GLU A 122 10.45 -16.22 -0.58
CA GLU A 122 9.59 -16.17 -1.77
C GLU A 122 9.47 -14.74 -2.35
N VAL A 123 10.42 -13.86 -2.03
CA VAL A 123 10.44 -12.48 -2.53
C VAL A 123 11.63 -12.27 -3.45
N ILE A 124 11.35 -11.93 -4.69
CA ILE A 124 12.31 -11.50 -5.70
C ILE A 124 12.28 -9.97 -5.72
N SER A 125 13.45 -9.34 -5.67
CA SER A 125 13.56 -7.90 -5.72
C SER A 125 14.42 -7.47 -6.89
N ILE A 126 13.96 -6.48 -7.64
CA ILE A 126 14.66 -5.85 -8.77
C ILE A 126 14.81 -4.34 -8.51
N ASP A 127 15.73 -3.71 -9.18
CA ASP A 127 15.90 -2.27 -9.06
C ASP A 127 14.84 -1.51 -9.89
N TRP A 128 14.62 -0.27 -9.51
CA TRP A 128 13.69 0.60 -10.24
C TRP A 128 14.25 0.95 -11.62
N ASN A 129 13.42 0.86 -12.66
CA ASN A 129 13.79 1.04 -14.07
C ASN A 129 14.81 0.00 -14.60
N ASP A 130 14.95 -1.12 -13.94
CA ASP A 130 15.81 -2.24 -14.38
C ASP A 130 14.98 -3.25 -15.19
N LEU A 131 14.79 -2.95 -16.49
CA LEU A 131 14.05 -3.82 -17.39
C LEU A 131 14.78 -5.17 -17.63
N ASP A 132 16.11 -5.16 -17.64
CA ASP A 132 16.90 -6.38 -17.81
C ASP A 132 16.73 -7.29 -16.58
N GLY A 133 16.80 -6.73 -15.38
CA GLY A 133 16.53 -7.46 -14.14
C GLY A 133 15.09 -7.98 -14.07
N PHE A 134 14.11 -7.22 -14.54
CA PHE A 134 12.73 -7.67 -14.67
C PHE A 134 12.61 -8.88 -15.63
N ASN A 135 13.16 -8.75 -16.84
CA ASN A 135 13.14 -9.83 -17.82
C ASN A 135 13.87 -11.08 -17.34
N GLN A 136 14.98 -10.92 -16.63
CA GLN A 136 15.70 -12.03 -16.03
C GLN A 136 14.86 -12.71 -14.94
N ALA A 137 14.20 -11.94 -14.06
CA ALA A 137 13.33 -12.50 -13.03
C ALA A 137 12.14 -13.28 -13.64
N ILE A 138 11.56 -12.77 -14.73
CA ILE A 138 10.50 -13.49 -15.45
C ILE A 138 11.04 -14.76 -16.11
N SER A 139 12.24 -14.71 -16.70
CA SER A 139 12.86 -15.90 -17.31
C SER A 139 13.14 -17.00 -16.29
N ASP A 140 13.63 -16.61 -15.11
CA ASP A 140 14.07 -17.58 -14.08
C ASP A 140 12.91 -18.13 -13.24
N TYR A 141 11.89 -17.31 -12.99
CA TYR A 141 10.85 -17.57 -11.98
C TYR A 141 9.41 -17.33 -12.46
N GLY A 142 9.18 -16.95 -13.72
CA GLY A 142 7.86 -16.53 -14.22
C GLY A 142 6.75 -17.56 -14.00
N ASP A 143 7.10 -18.85 -14.02
CA ASP A 143 6.15 -19.93 -13.74
C ASP A 143 5.72 -19.99 -12.26
N ASP A 144 6.46 -19.33 -11.35
CA ASP A 144 6.18 -19.32 -9.92
C ASP A 144 5.89 -17.89 -9.36
N ILE A 145 5.93 -16.86 -10.19
CA ILE A 145 5.58 -15.49 -9.77
C ILE A 145 4.07 -15.34 -9.73
N ALA A 146 3.53 -15.15 -8.53
CA ALA A 146 2.11 -14.89 -8.30
C ALA A 146 1.70 -13.46 -8.64
N CYS A 147 2.56 -12.48 -8.33
CA CYS A 147 2.30 -11.07 -8.61
C CYS A 147 3.58 -10.23 -8.65
N PHE A 148 3.47 -9.09 -9.32
CA PHE A 148 4.40 -7.98 -9.22
C PHE A 148 3.76 -6.86 -8.42
N ILE A 149 4.46 -6.32 -7.43
CA ILE A 149 3.99 -5.19 -6.62
C ILE A 149 4.95 -4.01 -6.75
N SER A 150 4.40 -2.84 -7.11
CA SER A 150 5.14 -1.60 -7.27
C SER A 150 4.25 -0.40 -6.96
N SER A 151 4.88 0.72 -6.62
CA SER A 151 4.24 2.04 -6.65
C SER A 151 4.33 2.64 -8.06
N PRO A 152 3.50 3.62 -8.43
CA PRO A 152 3.56 4.26 -9.76
C PRO A 152 4.83 5.10 -9.98
N TYR A 153 5.57 5.40 -8.94
CA TYR A 153 6.90 6.02 -8.99
C TYR A 153 7.72 5.53 -7.79
N HIS A 154 9.05 5.62 -7.91
CA HIS A 154 9.96 5.22 -6.84
C HIS A 154 10.31 6.40 -5.95
N HIS A 155 10.14 6.22 -4.65
CA HIS A 155 10.47 7.22 -3.62
C HIS A 155 11.54 6.66 -2.67
N PRO A 156 12.82 6.63 -3.09
CA PRO A 156 13.89 6.15 -2.24
C PRO A 156 14.14 7.16 -1.11
N THR A 157 14.29 6.66 0.12
CA THR A 157 14.56 7.48 1.29
C THR A 157 15.77 8.41 1.04
N PHE A 158 15.60 9.71 1.30
CA PHE A 158 16.64 10.75 1.17
C PHE A 158 17.17 10.99 -0.25
N LYS A 159 16.45 10.57 -1.28
CA LYS A 159 16.77 10.84 -2.69
C LYS A 159 15.60 11.51 -3.38
N ASN A 160 15.82 12.05 -4.56
CA ASN A 160 14.73 12.57 -5.40
C ASN A 160 13.81 11.42 -5.86
N ASN A 161 12.54 11.71 -6.01
CA ASN A 161 11.59 10.79 -6.63
C ASN A 161 12.04 10.41 -8.03
N VAL A 162 11.89 9.14 -8.37
CA VAL A 162 12.24 8.62 -9.69
C VAL A 162 10.98 8.10 -10.36
N TYR A 163 10.68 8.64 -11.52
CA TYR A 163 9.56 8.23 -12.34
C TYR A 163 9.94 7.06 -13.26
N PRO A 164 8.97 6.30 -13.79
CA PRO A 164 9.24 5.30 -14.81
C PRO A 164 9.94 5.92 -16.02
N ASN A 165 10.87 5.19 -16.62
CA ASN A 165 11.40 5.55 -17.91
C ASN A 165 10.30 5.48 -18.96
N GLU A 166 10.39 6.33 -19.99
CA GLU A 166 9.54 6.18 -21.17
C GLU A 166 9.90 4.85 -21.87
N GLY A 167 8.91 3.98 -22.03
CA GLY A 167 9.01 2.69 -22.68
C GLY A 167 8.30 2.66 -24.02
#